data_66b89ef4cb3b2d62a987198b32c90cdf
#
_entry.id   66b89ef4cb3b2d62a987198b32c90cdf
#
_cell.length_a   1.000
_cell.length_b   1.000
_cell.length_c   1.000
_cell.angle_alpha   90.00
_cell.angle_beta   90.00
_cell.angle_gamma   90.00
#
_symmetry.space_group_name_H-M   'P 1'
#
loop_
_entity.id
_entity.type
_entity.pdbx_description
1 polymer ?
#
loop_
_entity_poly.entity_id
_entity_poly.type
_entity_poly.pdbx_seq_one_letter_code
_entity_poly.pdbx_strand_id
1 'polypeptide(L)'
;MKYTVIPGVILTKICDEDFLVATGPARGVPYVEGINSTGAYFFSKILDGLSTEEIIEDAVKLYETPKEVIAPSFERFIESLLRSGYLEKREL
;
A
#
# COMPACT_ATOMS: atom_id res chain seq x y z
N MET A 1 7.88 11.45 -5.04
CA MET A 1 6.43 11.40 -4.83
C MET A 1 6.11 10.56 -3.61
N LYS A 2 5.14 10.98 -2.83
CA LYS A 2 4.69 10.24 -1.65
C LYS A 2 3.19 10.02 -1.71
N TYR A 3 2.76 8.97 -1.03
CA TYR A 3 1.34 8.69 -0.83
C TYR A 3 1.05 8.71 0.67
N THR A 4 -0.17 9.04 1.01
CA THR A 4 -0.62 9.09 2.41
C THR A 4 -1.84 8.18 2.55
N VAL A 5 -1.85 7.38 3.61
CA VAL A 5 -2.98 6.50 3.90
C VAL A 5 -4.11 7.35 4.50
N ILE A 6 -5.32 7.15 3.98
CA ILE A 6 -6.51 7.84 4.49
C ILE A 6 -6.75 7.39 5.95
N PRO A 7 -7.04 8.32 6.87
CA PRO A 7 -7.32 7.96 8.25
C PRO A 7 -8.46 6.93 8.36
N GLY A 8 -8.25 5.92 9.17
CA GLY A 8 -9.23 4.85 9.35
C GLY A 8 -8.92 3.59 8.55
N VAL A 9 -7.96 3.65 7.64
CA VAL A 9 -7.52 2.47 6.90
C VAL A 9 -6.37 1.82 7.65
N ILE A 10 -6.50 0.55 7.98
CA ILE A 10 -5.46 -0.19 8.70
C ILE A 10 -5.12 -1.47 7.97
N LEU A 11 -3.88 -1.92 8.19
CA LEU A 11 -3.41 -3.21 7.70
C LEU A 11 -3.49 -4.19 8.88
N THR A 12 -4.10 -5.33 8.67
CA THR A 12 -4.21 -6.35 9.72
C THR A 12 -4.02 -7.74 9.12
N LYS A 13 -3.63 -8.68 9.98
CA LYS A 13 -3.46 -10.07 9.57
C LYS A 13 -4.52 -10.92 10.26
N ILE A 14 -5.24 -11.71 9.46
CA ILE A 14 -6.27 -12.62 9.97
C ILE A 14 -5.98 -14.00 9.37
N CYS A 15 -5.71 -14.99 10.24
CA CYS A 15 -5.41 -16.37 9.80
C CYS A 15 -4.29 -16.41 8.76
N ASP A 16 -3.20 -15.69 9.03
CA ASP A 16 -2.02 -15.61 8.16
C ASP A 16 -2.26 -14.94 6.81
N GLU A 17 -3.40 -14.30 6.62
CA GLU A 17 -3.69 -13.53 5.41
C GLU A 17 -3.73 -12.04 5.75
N ASP A 18 -3.25 -11.21 4.83
CA ASP A 18 -3.21 -9.77 5.02
C ASP A 18 -4.47 -9.11 4.47
N PHE A 19 -5.00 -8.17 5.25
CA PHE A 19 -6.21 -7.44 4.87
C PHE A 19 -6.05 -5.96 5.14
N LEU A 20 -6.65 -5.14 4.28
CA LEU A 20 -6.87 -3.74 4.54
C LEU A 20 -8.29 -3.58 5.07
N VAL A 21 -8.41 -2.88 6.17
CA VAL A 21 -9.71 -2.60 6.77
C VAL A 21 -9.94 -1.10 6.80
N ALA A 22 -10.99 -0.66 6.12
CA ALA A 22 -11.38 0.74 6.10
C ALA A 22 -12.57 0.93 7.03
N THR A 23 -12.39 1.75 8.06
CA THR A 23 -13.42 1.99 9.06
C THR A 23 -13.97 3.40 8.94
N GLY A 24 -15.15 3.61 9.53
CA GLY A 24 -15.83 4.89 9.68
C GLY A 24 -15.37 6.06 8.83
N PRO A 25 -14.40 6.85 9.31
CA PRO A 25 -14.01 8.07 8.61
C PRO A 25 -13.56 7.86 7.17
N ALA A 26 -13.02 6.68 6.85
CA ALA A 26 -12.51 6.42 5.50
C ALA A 26 -13.64 6.13 4.52
N ARG A 27 -14.68 5.40 4.94
CA ARG A 27 -15.70 4.88 4.02
C ARG A 27 -17.14 5.07 4.51
N GLY A 28 -17.34 5.51 5.73
CA GLY A 28 -18.67 5.59 6.33
C GLY A 28 -19.19 4.25 6.84
N VAL A 29 -18.76 3.14 6.25
CA VAL A 29 -19.06 1.78 6.72
C VAL A 29 -17.78 0.96 6.67
N PRO A 30 -17.64 -0.04 7.55
CA PRO A 30 -16.47 -0.91 7.54
C PRO A 30 -16.38 -1.68 6.22
N TYR A 31 -15.17 -1.80 5.71
CA TYR A 31 -14.90 -2.52 4.47
C TYR A 31 -13.60 -3.28 4.62
N VAL A 32 -13.57 -4.53 4.16
CA VAL A 32 -12.40 -5.40 4.28
C VAL A 32 -12.00 -5.88 2.91
N GLU A 33 -10.71 -5.75 2.58
CA GLU A 33 -10.16 -6.16 1.30
C GLU A 33 -8.90 -6.98 1.53
N GLY A 34 -8.84 -8.20 0.99
CA GLY A 34 -7.66 -9.03 1.06
C GLY A 34 -6.57 -8.51 0.14
N ILE A 35 -5.32 -8.56 0.60
CA ILE A 35 -4.17 -8.20 -0.22
C ILE A 35 -3.09 -9.27 -0.07
N ASN A 36 -2.21 -9.37 -1.07
CA ASN A 36 -1.11 -10.34 -1.00
C ASN A 36 0.03 -9.78 -0.15
N SER A 37 1.03 -10.63 0.12
CA SER A 37 2.15 -10.25 0.97
C SER A 37 2.99 -9.11 0.38
N THR A 38 3.12 -9.04 -0.93
CA THR A 38 3.84 -7.95 -1.59
C THR A 38 3.09 -6.63 -1.40
N GLY A 39 1.77 -6.66 -1.55
CA GLY A 39 0.93 -5.48 -1.30
C GLY A 39 1.02 -5.03 0.14
N ALA A 40 1.02 -5.99 1.09
CA ALA A 40 1.17 -5.68 2.50
C ALA A 40 2.52 -5.01 2.78
N TYR A 41 3.58 -5.48 2.14
CA TYR A 41 4.90 -4.87 2.25
C TYR A 41 4.87 -3.42 1.77
N PHE A 42 4.33 -3.18 0.56
CA PHE A 42 4.24 -1.83 0.03
C PHE A 42 3.43 -0.92 0.94
N PHE A 43 2.29 -1.41 1.41
CA PHE A 43 1.42 -0.62 2.28
C PHE A 43 2.13 -0.22 3.58
N SER A 44 2.85 -1.15 4.20
CA SER A 44 3.57 -0.86 5.43
C SER A 44 4.64 0.20 5.23
N LYS A 45 5.31 0.21 4.07
CA LYS A 45 6.32 1.22 3.75
C LYS A 45 5.69 2.59 3.50
N ILE A 46 4.50 2.62 2.92
CA ILE A 46 3.75 3.86 2.77
C ILE A 46 3.39 4.42 4.14
N LEU A 47 2.94 3.56 5.06
CA LEU A 47 2.65 3.96 6.43
C LEU A 47 3.89 4.53 7.14
N ASP A 48 5.05 3.99 6.84
CA ASP A 48 6.31 4.45 7.41
C ASP A 48 6.78 5.80 6.82
N GLY A 49 6.08 6.30 5.82
CA GLY A 49 6.38 7.61 5.25
C GLY A 49 7.43 7.62 4.16
N LEU A 50 7.76 6.47 3.60
CA LEU A 50 8.75 6.39 2.53
C LEU A 50 8.19 6.92 1.22
N SER A 51 9.06 7.50 0.40
CA SER A 51 8.69 7.93 -0.95
C SER A 51 8.60 6.73 -1.88
N THR A 52 7.97 6.93 -3.04
CA THR A 52 7.87 5.89 -4.07
C THR A 52 9.23 5.34 -4.43
N GLU A 53 10.21 6.23 -4.63
CA GLU A 53 11.57 5.84 -5.02
C GLU A 53 12.22 4.97 -3.94
N GLU A 54 12.07 5.36 -2.69
CA GLU A 54 12.62 4.59 -1.57
C GLU A 54 11.98 3.22 -1.43
N ILE A 55 10.67 3.14 -1.61
CA ILE A 55 9.94 1.86 -1.52
C ILE A 55 10.40 0.92 -2.63
N ILE A 56 10.53 1.42 -3.84
CA ILE A 56 10.96 0.60 -4.97
C ILE A 56 12.39 0.12 -4.76
N GLU A 57 13.30 0.99 -4.32
CA GLU A 57 14.68 0.60 -4.05
C GLU A 57 14.77 -0.49 -2.98
N ASP A 58 14.03 -0.33 -1.91
CA ASP A 58 14.02 -1.32 -0.82
C ASP A 58 13.47 -2.65 -1.30
N ALA A 59 12.40 -2.63 -2.11
CA ALA A 59 11.80 -3.85 -2.63
C ALA A 59 12.74 -4.58 -3.61
N VAL A 60 13.47 -3.84 -4.43
CA VAL A 60 14.49 -4.43 -5.33
C VAL A 60 15.50 -5.23 -4.52
N LYS A 61 15.96 -4.68 -3.42
CA LYS A 61 16.94 -5.36 -2.56
C LYS A 61 16.32 -6.54 -1.82
N LEU A 62 15.14 -6.36 -1.27
CA LEU A 62 14.49 -7.40 -0.46
C LEU A 62 14.13 -8.62 -1.31
N TYR A 63 13.57 -8.41 -2.49
CA TYR A 63 13.09 -9.49 -3.33
C TYR A 63 14.11 -9.94 -4.38
N GLU A 64 15.27 -9.29 -4.41
CA GLU A 64 16.33 -9.57 -5.40
C GLU A 64 15.76 -9.60 -6.81
N THR A 65 14.94 -8.60 -7.13
CA THR A 65 14.18 -8.52 -8.37
C THR A 65 14.47 -7.17 -9.04
N PRO A 66 14.65 -7.15 -10.37
CA PRO A 66 14.96 -5.89 -11.09
C PRO A 66 13.87 -4.83 -10.92
N LYS A 67 14.28 -3.59 -10.94
CA LYS A 67 13.39 -2.44 -10.86
C LYS A 67 12.29 -2.49 -11.92
N GLU A 68 12.62 -2.97 -13.11
CA GLU A 68 11.68 -3.08 -14.23
C GLU A 68 10.48 -3.98 -13.91
N VAL A 69 10.63 -4.88 -12.94
CA VAL A 69 9.55 -5.75 -12.48
C VAL A 69 8.84 -5.14 -11.28
N ILE A 70 9.62 -4.59 -10.34
CA ILE A 70 9.08 -4.03 -9.09
C ILE A 70 8.24 -2.77 -9.35
N ALA A 71 8.74 -1.84 -10.15
CA ALA A 71 8.05 -0.56 -10.35
C ALA A 71 6.65 -0.71 -10.94
N PRO A 72 6.43 -1.51 -12.00
CA PRO A 72 5.07 -1.71 -12.51
C PRO A 72 4.15 -2.38 -11.48
N SER A 73 4.67 -3.30 -10.69
CA SER A 73 3.91 -3.98 -9.65
C SER A 73 3.45 -2.98 -8.58
N PHE A 74 4.36 -2.12 -8.14
CA PHE A 74 4.05 -1.07 -7.18
C PHE A 74 2.99 -0.11 -7.74
N GLU A 75 3.16 0.30 -8.99
CA GLU A 75 2.22 1.23 -9.63
C GLU A 75 0.81 0.65 -9.73
N ARG A 76 0.68 -0.63 -10.08
CA ARG A 76 -0.63 -1.29 -10.13
C ARG A 76 -1.28 -1.34 -8.74
N PHE A 77 -0.48 -1.62 -7.73
CA PHE A 77 -0.97 -1.66 -6.35
C PHE A 77 -1.48 -0.27 -5.92
N ILE A 78 -0.68 0.77 -6.16
CA ILE A 78 -1.04 2.14 -5.83
C ILE A 78 -2.31 2.57 -6.56
N GLU A 79 -2.39 2.28 -7.84
CA GLU A 79 -3.56 2.64 -8.66
C GLU A 79 -4.82 2.00 -8.11
N SER A 80 -4.74 0.73 -7.71
CA SER A 80 -5.84 0.02 -7.09
C SER A 80 -6.30 0.70 -5.81
N LEU A 81 -5.35 1.08 -4.94
CA LEU A 81 -5.69 1.73 -3.67
C LEU A 81 -6.22 3.15 -3.84
N LEU A 82 -5.72 3.88 -4.84
CA LEU A 82 -6.25 5.21 -5.15
C LEU A 82 -7.70 5.11 -5.63
N ARG A 83 -7.97 4.11 -6.46
CA ARG A 83 -9.31 3.87 -6.99
C ARG A 83 -10.29 3.48 -5.88
N SER A 84 -9.81 2.73 -4.89
CA SER A 84 -10.62 2.32 -3.73
C SER A 84 -10.78 3.43 -2.70
N GLY A 85 -10.03 4.52 -2.83
CA GLY A 85 -10.10 5.63 -1.89
C GLY A 85 -9.30 5.43 -0.61
N TYR A 86 -8.32 4.52 -0.61
CA TYR A 86 -7.50 4.23 0.57
C TYR A 86 -6.26 5.09 0.68
N LEU A 87 -5.84 5.72 -0.40
CA LEU A 87 -4.65 6.57 -0.43
C LEU A 87 -4.95 7.93 -1.01
N GLU A 88 -4.14 8.90 -0.61
CA GLU A 88 -4.07 10.20 -1.25
C GLU A 88 -2.67 10.40 -1.80
N LYS A 89 -2.59 11.03 -2.95
CA LYS A 89 -1.33 11.38 -3.56
C LYS A 89 -0.82 12.69 -2.95
N ARG A 90 0.43 12.67 -2.53
CA ARG A 90 1.07 13.86 -1.97
C ARG A 90 2.25 14.25 -2.82
N GLU A 91 2.25 15.49 -3.30
CA GLU A 91 3.38 16.06 -4.00
C GLU A 91 4.11 16.99 -3.05
N LEU A 92 5.42 16.83 -2.99
CA LEU A 92 6.27 17.67 -2.16
C LEU A 92 7.00 18.70 -3.01
#